data_89707f8ad015d5d6f8ba4a8ecc25b536
#
_entry.id   89707f8ad015d5d6f8ba4a8ecc25b536
#
_cell.length_a   1.000
_cell.length_b   1.000
_cell.length_c   1.000
_cell.angle_alpha   90.00
_cell.angle_beta   90.00
_cell.angle_gamma   90.00
#
_symmetry.space_group_name_H-M   'P 1'
#
loop_
_entity.id
_entity.type
_entity.pdbx_description
1 polymer ?
#
loop_
_entity_poly.entity_id
_entity_poly.type
_entity_poly.pdbx_seq_one_letter_code
_entity_poly.pdbx_strand_id
1 'polypeptide(L)'
;MTTSDNFIDKIKGKDHAELCREVLAISDMMDVLRAKWTVEILTAIVCGNEHFGEILDAIPALSDKVLADRLRQLTADRIVSRCELPSPHYSLTDHGRDLFAVVYRMADWGLQHRRLLLGSH
;
A
#
# COMPACT_ATOMS: atom_id res chain seq x y z
N MET A 1 10.64 15.18 -21.66
CA MET A 1 9.80 13.98 -21.49
C MET A 1 9.75 13.54 -20.06
N THR A 2 8.57 13.24 -19.57
CA THR A 2 8.41 12.77 -18.20
C THR A 2 8.65 11.27 -18.12
N THR A 3 8.85 10.75 -16.92
CA THR A 3 8.95 9.32 -16.66
C THR A 3 7.69 8.58 -17.13
N SER A 4 6.52 9.21 -16.97
CA SER A 4 5.25 8.65 -17.41
C SER A 4 5.21 8.46 -18.92
N ASP A 5 5.69 9.45 -19.69
CA ASP A 5 5.73 9.35 -21.14
C ASP A 5 6.64 8.21 -21.60
N ASN A 6 7.81 8.06 -20.96
CA ASN A 6 8.72 6.97 -21.26
C ASN A 6 8.10 5.62 -20.98
N PHE A 7 7.35 5.53 -19.89
CA PHE A 7 6.68 4.29 -19.51
C PHE A 7 5.57 3.93 -20.51
N ILE A 8 4.77 4.91 -20.90
CA ILE A 8 3.71 4.70 -21.91
C ILE A 8 4.32 4.21 -23.22
N ASP A 9 5.44 4.80 -23.65
CA ASP A 9 6.10 4.38 -24.86
C ASP A 9 6.55 2.92 -24.81
N LYS A 10 7.01 2.46 -23.65
CA LYS A 10 7.42 1.07 -23.46
C LYS A 10 6.27 0.08 -23.65
N ILE A 11 5.07 0.43 -23.19
CA ILE A 11 3.95 -0.50 -23.26
C ILE A 11 3.19 -0.43 -24.59
N LYS A 12 3.40 0.60 -25.39
CA LYS A 12 2.72 0.73 -26.70
C LYS A 12 3.00 -0.42 -27.65
N GLY A 13 4.16 -1.08 -27.50
CA GLY A 13 4.48 -2.22 -28.34
C GLY A 13 3.82 -3.52 -27.93
N LYS A 14 3.12 -3.54 -26.82
CA LYS A 14 2.48 -4.76 -26.33
C LYS A 14 1.14 -4.99 -26.98
N ASP A 15 0.78 -6.26 -27.15
CA ASP A 15 -0.51 -6.66 -27.63
C ASP A 15 -1.59 -6.25 -26.62
N HIS A 16 -2.75 -5.81 -27.11
CA HIS A 16 -3.85 -5.38 -26.27
C HIS A 16 -4.30 -6.48 -25.29
N ALA A 17 -4.36 -7.73 -25.77
CA ALA A 17 -4.74 -8.85 -24.89
C ALA A 17 -3.71 -9.07 -23.77
N GLU A 18 -2.43 -8.88 -24.06
CA GLU A 18 -1.36 -8.96 -23.07
C GLU A 18 -1.51 -7.88 -22.01
N LEU A 19 -1.74 -6.64 -22.44
CA LEU A 19 -1.96 -5.52 -21.52
C LEU A 19 -3.18 -5.74 -20.65
N CYS A 20 -4.26 -6.27 -21.21
CA CYS A 20 -5.47 -6.56 -20.44
C CYS A 20 -5.19 -7.58 -19.34
N ARG A 21 -4.41 -8.61 -19.65
CA ARG A 21 -4.05 -9.61 -18.64
C ARG A 21 -3.21 -9.01 -17.51
N GLU A 22 -2.27 -8.15 -17.87
CA GLU A 22 -1.42 -7.48 -16.87
C GLU A 22 -2.24 -6.53 -16.00
N VAL A 23 -3.14 -5.76 -16.60
CA VAL A 23 -3.97 -4.78 -15.89
C VAL A 23 -4.94 -5.48 -14.94
N LEU A 24 -5.39 -6.71 -15.28
CA LEU A 24 -6.25 -7.47 -14.38
C LEU A 24 -5.57 -7.77 -13.02
N ALA A 25 -4.24 -7.78 -12.99
CA ALA A 25 -3.51 -7.97 -11.73
C ALA A 25 -3.75 -6.82 -10.75
N ILE A 26 -4.22 -5.66 -11.23
CA ILE A 26 -4.60 -4.55 -10.36
C ILE A 26 -5.72 -4.98 -9.40
N SER A 27 -6.60 -5.87 -9.85
CA SER A 27 -7.68 -6.39 -9.01
C SER A 27 -7.14 -7.05 -7.74
N ASP A 28 -6.06 -7.83 -7.86
CA ASP A 28 -5.43 -8.48 -6.71
C ASP A 28 -4.87 -7.45 -5.73
N MET A 29 -4.23 -6.41 -6.26
CA MET A 29 -3.71 -5.32 -5.44
C MET A 29 -4.84 -4.59 -4.72
N MET A 30 -5.93 -4.30 -5.42
CA MET A 30 -7.07 -3.62 -4.83
C MET A 30 -7.73 -4.46 -3.75
N ASP A 31 -7.73 -5.78 -3.90
CA ASP A 31 -8.27 -6.67 -2.86
C ASP A 31 -7.48 -6.52 -1.55
N VAL A 32 -6.17 -6.36 -1.63
CA VAL A 32 -5.35 -6.14 -0.45
C VAL A 32 -5.65 -4.76 0.16
N LEU A 33 -5.69 -3.71 -0.67
CA LEU A 33 -5.80 -2.33 -0.20
C LEU A 33 -7.22 -1.91 0.19
N ARG A 34 -8.23 -2.62 -0.27
CA ARG A 34 -9.64 -2.30 -0.04
C ARG A 34 -10.05 -2.44 1.41
N ALA A 35 -9.45 -3.35 2.15
CA ALA A 35 -9.79 -3.56 3.54
C ALA A 35 -9.51 -2.27 4.32
N LYS A 36 -10.51 -1.82 5.07
CA LYS A 36 -10.41 -0.58 5.82
C LYS A 36 -9.20 -0.62 6.76
N TRP A 37 -8.48 0.47 6.83
CA TRP A 37 -7.31 0.70 7.68
C TRP A 37 -6.00 0.05 7.19
N THR A 38 -6.03 -0.71 6.09
CA THR A 38 -4.81 -1.38 5.61
C THR A 38 -3.69 -0.39 5.28
N VAL A 39 -4.01 0.64 4.49
CA VAL A 39 -2.99 1.63 4.09
C VAL A 39 -2.45 2.38 5.30
N GLU A 40 -3.33 2.74 6.23
CA GLU A 40 -2.95 3.46 7.45
C GLU A 40 -2.04 2.61 8.33
N ILE A 41 -2.33 1.31 8.44
CA ILE A 41 -1.50 0.39 9.22
C ILE A 41 -0.11 0.25 8.60
N LEU A 42 -0.04 0.08 7.28
CA LEU A 42 1.25 0.00 6.58
C LEU A 42 2.05 1.28 6.76
N THR A 43 1.38 2.42 6.69
CA THR A 43 2.01 3.72 6.88
C THR A 43 2.57 3.85 8.31
N ALA A 44 1.81 3.42 9.31
CA ALA A 44 2.26 3.46 10.70
C ALA A 44 3.53 2.63 10.89
N ILE A 45 3.58 1.43 10.29
CA ILE A 45 4.75 0.57 10.38
C ILE A 45 5.95 1.22 9.70
N VAL A 46 5.77 1.80 8.53
CA VAL A 46 6.83 2.50 7.79
C VAL A 46 7.38 3.66 8.63
N CYS A 47 6.52 4.33 9.37
CA CYS A 47 6.91 5.45 10.24
C CYS A 47 7.57 5.01 11.55
N GLY A 48 7.76 3.71 11.75
CA GLY A 48 8.47 3.22 12.93
C GLY A 48 7.59 2.67 14.04
N ASN A 49 6.27 2.65 13.85
CA ASN A 49 5.34 2.09 14.82
C ASN A 49 5.22 0.59 14.56
N GLU A 50 6.10 -0.20 15.17
CA GLU A 50 6.23 -1.61 14.87
C GLU A 50 5.54 -2.54 15.87
N HIS A 51 5.19 -2.03 17.04
CA HIS A 51 4.50 -2.81 18.06
C HIS A 51 3.00 -2.60 17.98
N PHE A 52 2.26 -3.62 18.38
CA PHE A 52 0.79 -3.57 18.31
C PHE A 52 0.22 -2.31 18.96
N GLY A 53 0.65 -2.01 20.18
CA GLY A 53 0.18 -0.82 20.90
C GLY A 53 0.56 0.49 20.22
N GLU A 54 1.75 0.54 19.62
CA GLU A 54 2.19 1.73 18.89
C GLU A 54 1.32 2.00 17.66
N ILE A 55 0.95 0.94 16.95
CA ILE A 55 0.08 1.08 15.78
C ILE A 55 -1.30 1.57 16.21
N LEU A 56 -1.86 1.03 17.30
CA LEU A 56 -3.14 1.48 17.82
C LEU A 56 -3.09 2.96 18.22
N ASP A 57 -2.01 3.37 18.89
CA ASP A 57 -1.86 4.76 19.30
C ASP A 57 -1.75 5.69 18.09
N ALA A 58 -1.15 5.23 17.02
CA ALA A 58 -0.97 6.03 15.79
C ALA A 58 -2.28 6.19 15.02
N ILE A 59 -3.27 5.30 15.24
CA ILE A 59 -4.54 5.31 14.50
C ILE A 59 -5.69 5.26 15.52
N PRO A 60 -6.08 6.40 16.10
CA PRO A 60 -7.04 6.41 17.22
C PRO A 60 -8.39 5.74 16.96
N ALA A 61 -8.87 5.76 15.72
CA ALA A 61 -10.16 5.15 15.38
C ALA A 61 -10.11 3.64 15.20
N LEU A 62 -8.91 3.05 15.24
CA LEU A 62 -8.72 1.63 15.01
C LEU A 62 -8.95 0.85 16.30
N SER A 63 -9.72 -0.25 16.21
CA SER A 63 -9.92 -1.13 17.36
C SER A 63 -8.88 -2.24 17.39
N ASP A 64 -8.68 -2.82 18.58
CA ASP A 64 -7.76 -3.95 18.78
C ASP A 64 -8.13 -5.11 17.85
N LYS A 65 -9.41 -5.42 17.76
CA LYS A 65 -9.88 -6.54 16.96
C LYS A 65 -9.61 -6.32 15.48
N VAL A 66 -9.87 -5.13 14.97
CA VAL A 66 -9.66 -4.83 13.56
C VAL A 66 -8.17 -4.85 13.25
N LEU A 67 -7.33 -4.28 14.12
CA LEU A 67 -5.88 -4.32 13.92
C LEU A 67 -5.38 -5.76 13.88
N ALA A 68 -5.81 -6.60 14.84
CA ALA A 68 -5.39 -7.99 14.87
C ALA A 68 -5.78 -8.72 13.59
N ASP A 69 -7.01 -8.49 13.09
CA ASP A 69 -7.49 -9.12 11.86
C ASP A 69 -6.69 -8.65 10.64
N ARG A 70 -6.40 -7.36 10.56
CA ARG A 70 -5.64 -6.81 9.43
C ARG A 70 -4.20 -7.30 9.43
N LEU A 71 -3.55 -7.33 10.59
CA LEU A 71 -2.17 -7.82 10.69
C LEU A 71 -2.10 -9.30 10.33
N ARG A 72 -3.09 -10.08 10.74
CA ARG A 72 -3.14 -11.50 10.38
C ARG A 72 -3.26 -11.67 8.86
N GLN A 73 -4.12 -10.88 8.23
CA GLN A 73 -4.29 -10.94 6.77
C GLN A 73 -3.04 -10.48 6.03
N LEU A 74 -2.44 -9.39 6.48
CA LEU A 74 -1.22 -8.86 5.85
C LEU A 74 -0.05 -9.82 6.00
N THR A 75 0.01 -10.54 7.11
CA THR A 75 1.02 -11.57 7.32
C THR A 75 0.78 -12.77 6.39
N ALA A 76 -0.48 -13.19 6.25
CA ALA A 76 -0.84 -14.27 5.34
C ALA A 76 -0.52 -13.91 3.89
N ASP A 77 -0.70 -12.64 3.51
CA ASP A 77 -0.41 -12.14 2.17
C ASP A 77 1.08 -11.83 1.96
N ARG A 78 1.90 -12.09 2.97
CA ARG A 78 3.36 -11.86 2.92
C ARG A 78 3.77 -10.41 2.70
N ILE A 79 2.92 -9.49 3.11
CA ILE A 79 3.19 -8.06 3.04
C ILE A 79 3.89 -7.59 4.29
N VAL A 80 3.52 -8.19 5.43
CA VAL A 80 4.08 -7.89 6.74
C VAL A 80 4.65 -9.19 7.32
N SER A 81 5.75 -9.08 8.05
CA SER A 81 6.28 -10.20 8.81
C SER A 81 6.20 -9.86 10.30
N ARG A 82 5.95 -10.88 11.11
CA ARG A 82 5.95 -10.75 12.56
C ARG A 82 7.20 -11.39 13.11
N CYS A 83 7.91 -10.66 13.97
CA CYS A 83 9.07 -11.15 14.67
C CYS A 83 8.76 -11.18 16.17
N GLU A 84 9.13 -12.28 16.85
CA GLU A 84 8.82 -12.45 18.28
C GLU A 84 9.88 -11.86 19.19
N LEU A 85 11.11 -11.70 18.70
CA LEU A 85 12.26 -11.29 19.51
C LEU A 85 12.73 -9.90 19.12
N PRO A 86 13.14 -9.05 20.08
CA PRO A 86 13.08 -9.24 21.55
C PRO A 86 11.66 -9.20 22.12
N SER A 87 10.71 -8.65 21.38
CA SER A 87 9.29 -8.61 21.72
C SER A 87 8.51 -8.64 20.40
N PRO A 88 7.23 -9.06 20.42
CA PRO A 88 6.45 -9.13 19.19
C PRO A 88 6.41 -7.79 18.48
N HIS A 89 6.83 -7.77 17.22
CA HIS A 89 6.78 -6.56 16.40
C HIS A 89 6.59 -6.93 14.93
N TYR A 90 6.20 -5.94 14.14
CA TYR A 90 5.83 -6.11 12.74
C TYR A 90 6.72 -5.24 11.86
N SER A 91 7.08 -5.75 10.71
CA SER A 91 7.82 -4.99 9.70
C SER A 91 7.31 -5.37 8.32
N LEU A 92 7.51 -4.48 7.34
CA LEU A 92 7.17 -4.83 5.97
C LEU A 92 8.22 -5.79 5.42
N THR A 93 7.74 -6.79 4.68
CA THR A 93 8.63 -7.64 3.88
C THR A 93 9.15 -6.85 2.68
N ASP A 94 10.08 -7.42 1.92
CA ASP A 94 10.51 -6.80 0.67
C ASP A 94 9.32 -6.60 -0.27
N HIS A 95 8.45 -7.61 -0.34
CA HIS A 95 7.22 -7.54 -1.12
C HIS A 95 6.31 -6.42 -0.62
N GLY A 96 6.17 -6.28 0.69
CA GLY A 96 5.38 -5.22 1.31
C GLY A 96 5.96 -3.83 1.04
N ARG A 97 7.28 -3.70 1.05
CA ARG A 97 7.93 -2.42 0.72
C ARG A 97 7.67 -2.04 -0.73
N ASP A 98 7.71 -3.01 -1.64
CA ASP A 98 7.38 -2.76 -3.05
C ASP A 98 5.95 -2.28 -3.19
N LEU A 99 5.01 -2.90 -2.47
CA LEU A 99 3.62 -2.48 -2.48
C LEU A 99 3.49 -1.05 -1.95
N PHE A 100 4.13 -0.74 -0.83
CA PHE A 100 4.03 0.59 -0.23
C PHE A 100 4.58 1.67 -1.15
N ALA A 101 5.64 1.37 -1.90
CA ALA A 101 6.19 2.30 -2.88
C ALA A 101 5.14 2.66 -3.94
N VAL A 102 4.37 1.67 -4.41
CA VAL A 102 3.27 1.91 -5.36
C VAL A 102 2.19 2.76 -4.72
N VAL A 103 1.79 2.44 -3.48
CA VAL A 103 0.77 3.19 -2.75
C VAL A 103 1.19 4.65 -2.57
N TYR A 104 2.45 4.89 -2.25
CA TYR A 104 2.95 6.25 -2.07
C TYR A 104 2.87 7.05 -3.39
N ARG A 105 3.18 6.41 -4.52
CA ARG A 105 3.04 7.06 -5.81
C ARG A 105 1.58 7.37 -6.14
N MET A 106 0.66 6.50 -5.74
CA MET A 106 -0.77 6.76 -5.88
C MET A 106 -1.18 7.99 -5.05
N ALA A 107 -0.61 8.13 -3.85
CA ALA A 107 -0.88 9.28 -2.99
C ALA A 107 -0.42 10.58 -3.65
N ASP A 108 0.75 10.57 -4.28
CA ASP A 108 1.27 11.73 -5.00
C ASP A 108 0.33 12.12 -6.14
N TRP A 109 -0.10 11.15 -6.94
CA TRP A 109 -1.08 11.41 -8.00
C TRP A 109 -2.38 11.98 -7.43
N GLY A 110 -2.86 11.40 -6.32
CA GLY A 110 -4.09 11.87 -5.68
C GLY A 110 -4.01 13.31 -5.21
N LEU A 111 -2.86 13.71 -4.67
CA LEU A 111 -2.65 15.10 -4.25
C LEU A 111 -2.67 16.04 -5.45
N GLN A 112 -2.02 15.67 -6.54
CA GLN A 112 -2.04 16.46 -7.76
C GLN A 112 -3.44 16.58 -8.32
N HIS A 113 -4.20 15.50 -8.30
CA HIS A 113 -5.58 15.47 -8.77
C HIS A 113 -6.46 16.41 -7.94
N ARG A 114 -6.30 16.43 -6.61
CA ARG A 114 -7.03 17.36 -5.75
C ARG A 114 -6.73 18.79 -6.11
N ARG A 115 -5.45 19.12 -6.33
CA ARG A 115 -5.06 20.48 -6.72
C ARG A 115 -5.72 20.88 -8.02
N LEU A 116 -5.75 19.97 -9.00
CA LEU A 116 -6.36 20.24 -10.29
C LEU A 116 -7.86 20.52 -10.14
N LEU A 117 -8.58 19.67 -9.39
CA LEU A 117 -10.02 19.81 -9.22
C LEU A 117 -10.41 21.03 -8.40
N LEU A 118 -9.58 21.39 -7.42
CA LEU A 118 -9.86 22.56 -6.57
C LEU A 118 -9.50 23.87 -7.27
N GLY A 119 -9.00 23.79 -8.49
CA GLY A 119 -8.71 24.97 -9.26
C GLY A 119 -7.63 25.81 -8.62
N SER A 120 -6.53 25.20 -8.22
CA SER A 120 -5.40 25.94 -7.68
C SER A 120 -4.76 26.76 -8.79
N HIS A 121 -5.25 27.92 -8.96
CA HIS A 121 -4.76 28.91 -9.92
C HIS A 121 -4.57 30.22 -9.25
#